data_9bab85e27a98f74e2d5ef70c13073cb6
#
_entry.id   9bab85e27a98f74e2d5ef70c13073cb6
#
_cell.length_a   1.000
_cell.length_b   1.000
_cell.length_c   1.000
_cell.angle_alpha   90.00
_cell.angle_beta   90.00
_cell.angle_gamma   90.00
#
_symmetry.space_group_name_H-M   'P 1'
#
loop_
_entity.id
_entity.type
_entity.pdbx_description
1 polymer ?
#
loop_
_entity_poly.entity_id
_entity_poly.type
_entity_poly.pdbx_seq_one_letter_code
_entity_poly.pdbx_strand_id
1 'polypeptide(L)'
;MSVLALSLGMMVAFTGSSSLVAAEVIRAGDPVTPYNATTEDGGNASGDPLVGREVLRTVYVGKPITFENTRTPVLVRRNQIVSVKYIRGGLEITASGRALGDAGVNDPVTVLNQQSKQMVQGIVQESGWVLAQ
;
A
#
# COMPACT_ATOMS: atom_id res chain seq x y z
N MET A 1 31.76 5.87 48.21
CA MET A 1 31.12 5.45 47.72
C MET A 1 30.76 5.62 46.46
N SER A 2 30.75 5.13 45.75
CA SER A 2 30.57 5.24 44.56
C SER A 2 29.47 5.03 43.97
N VAL A 3 28.99 5.66 43.42
CA VAL A 3 28.03 5.53 42.80
C VAL A 3 28.03 5.21 41.58
N LEU A 4 27.88 4.44 41.18
CA LEU A 4 27.73 4.14 40.08
C LEU A 4 26.87 4.48 39.28
N ALA A 5 27.01 5.17 38.69
CA ALA A 5 26.30 5.57 37.73
C ALA A 5 25.93 4.66 36.83
N LEU A 6 25.07 4.24 36.83
CA LEU A 6 24.65 3.59 36.01
C LEU A 6 24.26 4.06 34.89
N SER A 7 24.87 4.30 34.14
CA SER A 7 24.49 4.57 32.94
C SER A 7 23.79 3.60 32.31
N LEU A 8 22.67 3.69 32.38
CA LEU A 8 21.95 3.00 31.71
C LEU A 8 21.94 3.29 30.40
N GLY A 9 22.58 2.85 29.67
CA GLY A 9 22.47 2.94 28.32
C GLY A 9 21.18 2.63 27.83
N MET A 10 20.40 3.59 27.69
CA MET A 10 19.26 3.39 27.11
C MET A 10 19.44 3.08 25.75
N MET A 11 19.45 1.94 25.40
CA MET A 11 19.36 1.54 24.12
C MET A 11 18.07 1.83 23.59
N VAL A 12 17.95 2.89 22.99
CA VAL A 12 16.82 3.12 22.18
C VAL A 12 17.02 2.31 20.97
N ALA A 13 16.39 1.28 20.89
CA ALA A 13 16.29 0.58 19.66
C ALA A 13 15.47 1.40 18.72
N PHE A 14 16.13 2.12 17.93
CA PHE A 14 15.46 2.63 16.79
C PHE A 14 15.18 1.48 15.89
N THR A 15 14.07 0.90 16.07
CA THR A 15 13.54 0.12 14.98
C THR A 15 13.33 1.12 13.89
N GLY A 16 14.19 1.12 12.94
CA GLY A 16 14.27 2.08 11.94
C GLY A 16 12.98 2.47 11.28
N SER A 17 12.42 3.50 11.78
CA SER A 17 11.58 4.25 10.93
C SER A 17 12.53 4.96 9.99
N SER A 18 12.76 4.37 8.87
CA SER A 18 13.46 5.06 7.85
C SER A 18 12.64 6.27 7.51
N SER A 19 13.16 7.42 7.81
CA SER A 19 12.44 8.61 7.48
C SER A 19 12.77 8.89 6.04
N LEU A 20 11.85 8.63 5.18
CA LEU A 20 11.96 9.07 3.80
C LEU A 20 11.49 10.50 3.70
N VAL A 21 12.17 11.25 2.85
CA VAL A 21 11.76 12.60 2.48
C VAL A 21 11.63 12.68 0.97
N ALA A 22 10.79 13.57 0.49
CA ALA A 22 10.62 13.76 -0.94
C ALA A 22 11.85 14.43 -1.54
N ALA A 23 12.42 13.82 -2.58
CA ALA A 23 13.51 14.40 -3.36
C ALA A 23 12.99 15.30 -4.48
N GLU A 24 11.74 15.10 -4.86
CA GLU A 24 11.04 15.88 -5.86
C GLU A 24 9.63 16.08 -5.37
N VAL A 25 8.88 16.97 -5.96
CA VAL A 25 7.45 17.12 -5.63
C VAL A 25 6.70 15.87 -6.06
N ILE A 26 6.02 15.22 -5.12
CA ILE A 26 5.20 14.05 -5.39
C ILE A 26 3.75 14.48 -5.29
N ARG A 27 3.03 14.41 -6.40
CA ARG A 27 1.63 14.85 -6.43
C ARG A 27 0.71 13.84 -5.79
N ALA A 28 -0.39 14.31 -5.22
CA ALA A 28 -1.39 13.43 -4.63
C ALA A 28 -1.82 12.35 -5.64
N GLY A 29 -1.78 11.10 -5.20
CA GLY A 29 -2.09 9.95 -6.06
C GLY A 29 -0.89 9.33 -6.77
N ASP A 30 0.26 10.01 -6.78
CA ASP A 30 1.44 9.46 -7.41
C ASP A 30 2.17 8.50 -6.46
N PRO A 31 2.85 7.50 -7.00
CA PRO A 31 3.56 6.55 -6.17
C PRO A 31 4.90 7.09 -5.68
N VAL A 32 5.29 6.63 -4.51
CA VAL A 32 6.65 6.86 -3.98
C VAL A 32 7.60 5.90 -4.71
N THR A 33 8.65 6.43 -5.28
CA THR A 33 9.64 5.64 -6.02
C THR A 33 11.04 5.89 -5.46
N PRO A 34 12.03 5.03 -5.78
CA PRO A 34 13.41 5.31 -5.37
C PRO A 34 14.00 6.57 -6.00
N TYR A 35 13.34 7.12 -7.02
CA TYR A 35 13.81 8.31 -7.71
C TYR A 35 13.25 9.62 -7.14
N ASN A 36 12.04 9.58 -6.60
CA ASN A 36 11.40 10.78 -6.08
C ASN A 36 11.45 10.87 -4.54
N ALA A 37 12.08 9.90 -3.90
CA ALA A 37 12.23 9.86 -2.45
C ALA A 37 13.65 9.46 -2.08
N THR A 38 14.11 9.96 -0.96
CA THR A 38 15.44 9.65 -0.45
C THR A 38 15.35 9.53 1.07
N THR A 39 16.33 8.90 1.69
CA THR A 39 16.43 8.90 3.15
C THR A 39 16.88 10.29 3.62
N GLU A 40 16.64 10.61 4.89
CA GLU A 40 17.03 11.93 5.42
C GLU A 40 18.51 12.24 5.25
N ASP A 41 19.35 11.23 5.27
CA ASP A 41 20.79 11.38 5.09
C ASP A 41 21.23 11.34 3.62
N GLY A 42 20.28 11.35 2.69
CA GLY A 42 20.57 11.36 1.26
C GLY A 42 20.78 9.99 0.63
N GLY A 43 20.47 8.93 1.37
CA GLY A 43 20.64 7.57 0.87
C GLY A 43 19.55 7.13 -0.08
N ASN A 44 19.72 5.91 -0.60
CA ASN A 44 18.79 5.33 -1.55
C ASN A 44 17.56 4.80 -0.83
N ALA A 45 16.39 5.11 -1.34
CA ALA A 45 15.12 4.66 -0.80
C ALA A 45 14.71 3.25 -1.24
N SER A 46 15.48 2.61 -2.12
CA SER A 46 15.14 1.25 -2.58
C SER A 46 15.00 0.28 -1.42
N GLY A 47 13.98 -0.52 -1.43
CA GLY A 47 13.73 -1.48 -0.37
C GLY A 47 12.99 -0.94 0.83
N ASP A 48 12.74 0.35 0.88
CA ASP A 48 11.95 0.93 1.96
C ASP A 48 10.47 0.52 1.80
N PRO A 49 9.78 0.16 2.89
CA PRO A 49 8.37 -0.23 2.81
C PRO A 49 7.43 0.83 2.25
N LEU A 50 7.84 2.10 2.28
CA LEU A 50 7.04 3.20 1.74
C LEU A 50 7.10 3.29 0.22
N VAL A 51 8.14 2.72 -0.40
CA VAL A 51 8.25 2.71 -1.86
C VAL A 51 7.13 1.87 -2.46
N GLY A 52 6.47 2.41 -3.45
CA GLY A 52 5.32 1.77 -4.10
C GLY A 52 3.98 2.22 -3.54
N ARG A 53 3.95 2.90 -2.41
CA ARG A 53 2.69 3.44 -1.87
C ARG A 53 2.34 4.75 -2.56
N GLU A 54 1.06 5.10 -2.60
CA GLU A 54 0.60 6.35 -3.19
C GLU A 54 0.49 7.43 -2.12
N VAL A 55 0.93 8.64 -2.42
CA VAL A 55 0.76 9.75 -1.48
C VAL A 55 -0.67 10.26 -1.51
N LEU A 56 -1.22 10.56 -0.35
CA LEU A 56 -2.59 11.07 -0.22
C LEU A 56 -2.69 12.56 -0.53
N ARG A 57 -1.61 13.29 -0.33
CA ARG A 57 -1.52 14.73 -0.58
C ARG A 57 -0.21 15.02 -1.25
N THR A 58 -0.11 16.12 -1.95
CA THR A 58 1.14 16.54 -2.56
C THR A 58 2.21 16.71 -1.48
N VAL A 59 3.34 16.06 -1.68
CA VAL A 59 4.49 16.14 -0.78
C VAL A 59 5.56 16.97 -1.47
N TYR A 60 5.96 18.07 -0.84
CA TYR A 60 6.97 18.96 -1.40
C TYR A 60 8.38 18.50 -1.04
N VAL A 61 9.36 18.97 -1.80
CA VAL A 61 10.76 18.59 -1.61
C VAL A 61 11.19 18.80 -0.16
N GLY A 62 11.83 17.81 0.42
CA GLY A 62 12.31 17.84 1.80
C GLY A 62 11.28 17.52 2.86
N LYS A 63 10.03 17.33 2.47
CA LYS A 63 8.98 16.97 3.43
C LYS A 63 8.94 15.47 3.66
N PRO A 64 8.57 15.01 4.86
CA PRO A 64 8.60 13.60 5.19
C PRO A 64 7.49 12.82 4.49
N ILE A 65 7.83 11.58 4.13
CA ILE A 65 6.89 10.61 3.61
C ILE A 65 6.66 9.58 4.71
N THR A 66 5.40 9.37 5.10
CA THR A 66 5.06 8.49 6.22
C THR A 66 3.96 7.52 5.81
N PHE A 67 3.69 6.52 6.64
CA PHE A 67 2.54 5.65 6.40
C PHE A 67 1.22 6.41 6.53
N GLU A 68 1.19 7.47 7.32
CA GLU A 68 -0.02 8.26 7.53
C GLU A 68 -0.39 9.10 6.32
N ASN A 69 0.59 9.57 5.55
CA ASN A 69 0.31 10.38 4.38
C ASN A 69 0.37 9.60 3.07
N THR A 70 0.44 8.29 3.15
CA THR A 70 0.43 7.40 1.99
C THR A 70 -0.59 6.29 2.20
N ARG A 71 -0.91 5.59 1.12
CA ARG A 71 -1.81 4.43 1.17
C ARG A 71 -1.30 3.34 0.23
N THR A 72 -1.80 2.13 0.42
CA THR A 72 -1.56 1.05 -0.53
C THR A 72 -2.11 1.47 -1.89
N PRO A 73 -1.38 1.21 -2.98
CA PRO A 73 -1.86 1.60 -4.30
C PRO A 73 -3.22 1.00 -4.61
N VAL A 74 -4.07 1.81 -5.23
CA VAL A 74 -5.38 1.35 -5.67
C VAL A 74 -5.21 0.57 -6.95
N LEU A 75 -5.53 -0.72 -6.93
CA LEU A 75 -5.49 -1.57 -8.11
C LEU A 75 -6.86 -1.70 -8.77
N VAL A 76 -7.92 -1.59 -7.98
CA VAL A 76 -9.29 -1.71 -8.45
C VAL A 76 -10.02 -0.44 -8.07
N ARG A 77 -10.62 0.20 -9.04
CA ARG A 77 -11.38 1.43 -8.82
C ARG A 77 -12.87 1.16 -8.93
N ARG A 78 -13.64 1.97 -8.25
CA ARG A 78 -15.10 1.89 -8.27
C ARG A 78 -15.60 1.96 -9.70
N ASN A 79 -16.57 1.12 -10.02
CA ASN A 79 -17.17 0.96 -11.36
C ASN A 79 -16.27 0.34 -12.41
N GLN A 80 -15.08 -0.11 -12.04
CA GLN A 80 -14.21 -0.82 -12.95
C GLN A 80 -14.69 -2.26 -13.13
N ILE A 81 -14.57 -2.78 -14.34
CA ILE A 81 -14.87 -4.18 -14.62
C ILE A 81 -13.62 -5.00 -14.29
N VAL A 82 -13.78 -5.99 -13.45
CA VAL A 82 -12.68 -6.84 -12.98
C VAL A 82 -13.03 -8.31 -13.16
N SER A 83 -12.01 -9.15 -13.24
CA SER A 83 -12.21 -10.59 -13.24
C SER A 83 -12.37 -11.07 -11.81
N VAL A 84 -13.39 -11.87 -11.57
CA VAL A 84 -13.63 -12.49 -10.28
C VAL A 84 -13.44 -13.99 -10.45
N LYS A 85 -12.59 -14.58 -9.64
CA LYS A 85 -12.32 -16.01 -9.71
C LYS A 85 -12.75 -16.71 -8.44
N TYR A 86 -13.44 -17.83 -8.62
CA TYR A 86 -13.73 -18.76 -7.56
C TYR A 86 -12.83 -19.95 -7.73
N ILE A 87 -12.07 -20.28 -6.72
CA ILE A 87 -11.20 -21.46 -6.73
C ILE A 87 -11.63 -22.35 -5.58
N ARG A 88 -12.12 -23.54 -5.89
CA ARG A 88 -12.58 -24.46 -4.88
C ARG A 88 -12.36 -25.90 -5.35
N GLY A 89 -11.57 -26.67 -4.61
CA GLY A 89 -11.37 -28.09 -4.90
C GLY A 89 -10.81 -28.39 -6.29
N GLY A 90 -9.88 -27.57 -6.79
CA GLY A 90 -9.33 -27.73 -8.13
C GLY A 90 -10.19 -27.16 -9.25
N LEU A 91 -11.38 -26.65 -8.93
CA LEU A 91 -12.24 -26.01 -9.90
C LEU A 91 -12.02 -24.51 -9.88
N GLU A 92 -11.82 -23.92 -11.05
CA GLU A 92 -11.66 -22.48 -11.17
C GLU A 92 -12.78 -21.93 -12.07
N ILE A 93 -13.57 -21.03 -11.56
CA ILE A 93 -14.63 -20.36 -12.30
C ILE A 93 -14.28 -18.88 -12.38
N THR A 94 -14.28 -18.32 -13.58
CA THR A 94 -13.99 -16.90 -13.79
C THR A 94 -15.26 -16.21 -14.27
N ALA A 95 -15.55 -15.06 -13.68
CA ALA A 95 -16.68 -14.23 -14.08
C ALA A 95 -16.25 -12.79 -14.15
N SER A 96 -17.01 -11.96 -14.84
CA SER A 96 -16.79 -10.52 -14.87
C SER A 96 -17.69 -9.84 -13.86
N GLY A 97 -17.14 -8.87 -13.16
CA GLY A 97 -17.89 -8.10 -12.18
C GLY A 97 -17.52 -6.64 -12.19
N ARG A 98 -18.40 -5.82 -11.64
CA ARG A 98 -18.16 -4.39 -11.50
C ARG A 98 -17.79 -4.12 -10.05
N ALA A 99 -16.63 -3.53 -9.82
CA ALA A 99 -16.21 -3.19 -8.47
C ALA A 99 -17.10 -2.08 -7.91
N LEU A 100 -17.53 -2.22 -6.68
CA LEU A 100 -18.38 -1.25 -6.00
C LEU A 100 -17.60 -0.29 -5.11
N GLY A 101 -16.28 -0.42 -5.06
CA GLY A 101 -15.41 0.46 -4.31
C GLY A 101 -13.98 0.37 -4.79
N ASP A 102 -13.14 1.23 -4.26
CA ASP A 102 -11.72 1.23 -4.55
C ASP A 102 -11.01 0.27 -3.59
N ALA A 103 -10.01 -0.43 -4.08
CA ALA A 103 -9.23 -1.35 -3.25
C ALA A 103 -7.82 -1.55 -3.79
N GLY A 104 -6.87 -1.75 -2.91
CA GLY A 104 -5.50 -2.13 -3.25
C GLY A 104 -5.30 -3.62 -3.10
N VAL A 105 -4.06 -4.09 -3.31
CA VAL A 105 -3.73 -5.51 -3.17
C VAL A 105 -4.01 -5.99 -1.75
N ASN A 106 -4.58 -7.17 -1.63
CA ASN A 106 -4.99 -7.80 -0.37
C ASN A 106 -6.14 -7.09 0.37
N ASP A 107 -6.72 -6.06 -0.22
CA ASP A 107 -7.89 -5.41 0.37
C ASP A 107 -9.17 -6.11 -0.03
N PRO A 108 -10.18 -6.12 0.85
CA PRO A 108 -11.49 -6.65 0.48
C PRO A 108 -12.21 -5.67 -0.44
N VAL A 109 -12.97 -6.21 -1.37
CA VAL A 109 -13.80 -5.40 -2.27
C VAL A 109 -15.10 -6.14 -2.54
N THR A 110 -16.18 -5.40 -2.64
CA THR A 110 -17.45 -5.94 -3.08
C THR A 110 -17.58 -5.75 -4.59
N VAL A 111 -17.94 -6.80 -5.29
CA VAL A 111 -18.06 -6.79 -6.74
C VAL A 111 -19.47 -7.25 -7.11
N LEU A 112 -20.10 -6.56 -8.05
CA LEU A 112 -21.37 -6.97 -8.59
C LEU A 112 -21.14 -7.87 -9.80
N ASN A 113 -21.52 -9.14 -9.70
CA ASN A 113 -21.39 -10.05 -10.82
C ASN A 113 -22.35 -9.61 -11.92
N GLN A 114 -21.81 -9.40 -13.12
CA GLN A 114 -22.60 -8.86 -14.21
C GLN A 114 -23.64 -9.81 -14.77
N GLN A 115 -23.41 -11.11 -14.65
CA GLN A 115 -24.37 -12.11 -15.15
C GLN A 115 -25.46 -12.40 -14.14
N SER A 116 -25.10 -12.70 -12.90
CA SER A 116 -26.08 -13.08 -11.89
C SER A 116 -26.69 -11.89 -11.16
N LYS A 117 -26.08 -10.71 -11.30
CA LYS A 117 -26.49 -9.48 -10.59
C LYS A 117 -26.38 -9.62 -9.07
N GLN A 118 -25.60 -10.55 -8.59
CA GLN A 118 -25.37 -10.75 -7.15
C GLN A 118 -24.09 -10.08 -6.71
N MET A 119 -24.07 -9.62 -5.48
CA MET A 119 -22.88 -9.05 -4.89
C MET A 119 -22.00 -10.14 -4.33
N VAL A 120 -20.71 -10.06 -4.60
CA VAL A 120 -19.73 -11.02 -4.15
C VAL A 120 -18.61 -10.28 -3.46
N GLN A 121 -18.19 -10.76 -2.30
CA GLN A 121 -17.04 -10.21 -1.64
C GLN A 121 -15.80 -11.01 -2.01
N GLY A 122 -14.71 -10.34 -2.18
CA GLY A 122 -13.44 -11.00 -2.48
C GLY A 122 -12.27 -10.14 -2.08
N ILE A 123 -11.08 -10.70 -2.28
CA ILE A 123 -9.80 -10.04 -1.95
C ILE A 123 -9.08 -9.73 -3.25
N VAL A 124 -8.62 -8.49 -3.40
CA VAL A 124 -7.89 -8.05 -4.58
C VAL A 124 -6.51 -8.70 -4.61
N GLN A 125 -6.18 -9.26 -5.75
CA GLN A 125 -4.89 -9.93 -5.98
C GLN A 125 -3.92 -9.00 -6.71
N GLU A 126 -2.65 -9.40 -6.79
CA GLU A 126 -1.60 -8.54 -7.32
C GLU A 126 -1.84 -7.99 -8.72
N SER A 127 -2.52 -8.73 -9.56
CA SER A 127 -2.77 -8.27 -10.94
C SER A 127 -4.09 -7.52 -11.08
N GLY A 128 -4.77 -7.22 -9.98
CA GLY A 128 -6.02 -6.49 -10.03
C GLY A 128 -7.27 -7.36 -10.23
N TRP A 129 -7.14 -8.68 -10.22
CA TRP A 129 -8.30 -9.56 -10.22
C TRP A 129 -8.73 -9.83 -8.78
N VAL A 130 -9.93 -10.31 -8.61
CA VAL A 130 -10.53 -10.51 -7.29
C VAL A 130 -10.75 -11.99 -7.05
N LEU A 131 -10.24 -12.49 -5.91
CA LEU A 131 -10.49 -13.85 -5.48
C LEU A 131 -11.71 -13.87 -4.60
N ALA A 132 -12.79 -14.49 -5.06
CA ALA A 132 -14.03 -14.56 -4.31
C ALA A 132 -13.90 -15.49 -3.10
N GLN A 133 -14.55 -15.14 -2.05
CA GLN A 133 -14.55 -15.91 -0.82
C GLN A 133 -15.85 -16.69 -0.62
#